data_54e256d5028c94f21ccca8eb9db00dde
#
_entry.id   54e256d5028c94f21ccca8eb9db00dde
#
_cell.length_a   1.000
_cell.length_b   1.000
_cell.length_c   1.000
_cell.angle_alpha   90.00
_cell.angle_beta   90.00
_cell.angle_gamma   90.00
#
_symmetry.space_group_name_H-M   'P 1'
#
loop_
_entity.id
_entity.type
_entity.pdbx_description
1 polymer ?
#
loop_
_entity_poly.entity_id
_entity_poly.type
_entity_poly.pdbx_seq_one_letter_code
_entity_poly.pdbx_strand_id
1 'polypeptide(L)'
;MSLADKFNLFNEFNILRITCAVFFIPHIIGKITVPATLDFFVKAGFKPPATWMYIAGAIETVLCIGLFFGIYLQYVGFIAFIHLLVAAAATYKVTKCWIWVIGGVEYCIFWAICCLVVSMHAYHAGI
;
A
#
# COMPACT_ATOMS: atom_id res chain seq x y z
N MET A 1 -4.26 -20.50 -12.46
CA MET A 1 -3.54 -19.47 -13.26
C MET A 1 -2.04 -19.69 -13.12
N SER A 2 -1.32 -19.81 -14.24
CA SER A 2 0.12 -20.00 -14.20
C SER A 2 0.84 -18.70 -13.82
N LEU A 3 2.11 -18.83 -13.43
CA LEU A 3 2.94 -17.65 -13.14
C LEU A 3 3.09 -16.75 -14.37
N ALA A 4 3.23 -17.35 -15.57
CA ALA A 4 3.32 -16.60 -16.81
C ALA A 4 2.06 -15.75 -17.06
N ASP A 5 0.88 -16.31 -16.78
CA ASP A 5 -0.38 -15.59 -16.92
C ASP A 5 -0.47 -14.40 -15.95
N LYS A 6 0.07 -14.54 -14.77
CA LYS A 6 0.09 -13.47 -13.75
C LYS A 6 0.96 -12.28 -14.16
N PHE A 7 1.91 -12.48 -15.07
CA PHE A 7 2.80 -11.41 -15.53
C PHE A 7 2.55 -11.02 -16.98
N ASN A 8 1.43 -11.46 -17.57
CA ASN A 8 1.02 -11.01 -18.89
C ASN A 8 0.48 -9.58 -18.81
N LEU A 9 1.24 -8.62 -19.36
CA LEU A 9 0.89 -7.20 -19.29
C LEU A 9 -0.16 -6.78 -20.31
N PHE A 10 -0.62 -7.67 -21.18
CA PHE A 10 -1.81 -7.42 -21.98
C PHE A 10 -3.10 -7.61 -21.17
N ASN A 11 -3.00 -8.12 -19.96
CA ASN A 11 -4.13 -8.20 -19.03
C ASN A 11 -4.07 -6.97 -18.11
N GLU A 12 -5.04 -6.09 -18.24
CA GLU A 12 -5.10 -4.84 -17.48
C GLU A 12 -5.15 -5.06 -15.97
N PHE A 13 -5.74 -6.17 -15.53
CA PHE A 13 -5.76 -6.50 -14.10
C PHE A 13 -4.34 -6.74 -13.57
N ASN A 14 -3.48 -7.39 -14.36
CA ASN A 14 -2.09 -7.63 -13.96
C ASN A 14 -1.33 -6.31 -13.86
N ILE A 15 -1.56 -5.37 -14.77
CA ILE A 15 -0.95 -4.04 -14.72
C ILE A 15 -1.36 -3.34 -13.42
N LEU A 16 -2.65 -3.32 -13.12
CA LEU A 16 -3.16 -2.68 -11.90
C LEU A 16 -2.55 -3.30 -10.64
N ARG A 17 -2.57 -4.61 -10.56
CA ARG A 17 -2.06 -5.37 -9.41
C ARG A 17 -0.57 -5.12 -9.18
N ILE A 18 0.23 -5.23 -10.23
CA ILE A 18 1.67 -5.04 -10.16
C ILE A 18 2.00 -3.58 -9.79
N THR A 19 1.26 -2.62 -10.36
CA THR A 19 1.45 -1.21 -10.04
C THR A 19 1.18 -0.94 -8.56
N CYS A 20 0.10 -1.48 -8.01
CA CYS A 20 -0.19 -1.36 -6.58
C CYS A 20 0.94 -1.93 -5.72
N ALA A 21 1.53 -3.05 -6.14
CA ALA A 21 2.64 -3.67 -5.43
C ALA A 21 3.90 -2.81 -5.47
N VAL A 22 4.28 -2.38 -6.66
CA VAL A 22 5.54 -1.64 -6.86
C VAL A 22 5.54 -0.32 -6.11
N PHE A 23 4.40 0.33 -5.97
CA PHE A 23 4.30 1.58 -5.25
C PHE A 23 4.60 1.45 -3.76
N PHE A 24 4.50 0.27 -3.17
CA PHE A 24 4.93 0.04 -1.80
C PHE A 24 6.45 0.09 -1.61
N ILE A 25 7.22 -0.22 -2.65
CA ILE A 25 8.69 -0.35 -2.53
C ILE A 25 9.36 0.94 -2.00
N PRO A 26 9.09 2.14 -2.56
CA PRO A 26 9.68 3.37 -2.01
C PRO A 26 9.30 3.62 -0.56
N HIS A 27 8.07 3.28 -0.18
CA HIS A 27 7.60 3.46 1.19
C HIS A 27 8.30 2.53 2.17
N ILE A 28 8.56 1.28 1.75
CA ILE A 28 9.30 0.31 2.56
C ILE A 28 10.75 0.78 2.73
N ILE A 29 11.40 1.16 1.64
CA ILE A 29 12.79 1.61 1.64
C ILE A 29 12.92 2.89 2.48
N GLY A 30 11.98 3.81 2.35
CA GLY A 30 11.99 5.06 3.11
C GLY A 30 11.93 4.85 4.61
N LYS A 31 11.19 3.83 5.07
CA LYS A 31 11.11 3.51 6.49
C LYS A 31 12.43 3.01 7.07
N ILE A 32 13.32 2.52 6.22
CA ILE A 32 14.62 2.00 6.65
C ILE A 32 15.71 3.07 6.52
N THR A 33 15.61 3.92 5.48
CA THR A 33 16.73 4.77 5.05
C THR A 33 16.51 6.27 5.23
N VAL A 34 15.24 6.73 5.34
CA VAL A 34 14.93 8.17 5.41
C VAL A 34 14.57 8.56 6.84
N PRO A 35 15.42 9.37 7.52
CA PRO A 35 15.15 9.78 8.91
C PRO A 35 13.83 10.54 9.08
N ALA A 36 13.40 11.32 8.08
CA ALA A 36 12.14 12.06 8.12
C ALA A 36 10.93 11.15 8.28
N THR A 37 11.03 9.88 7.92
CA THR A 37 9.93 8.91 8.10
C THR A 37 9.65 8.69 9.59
N LEU A 38 10.68 8.58 10.41
CA LEU A 38 10.50 8.46 11.86
C LEU A 38 9.82 9.71 12.43
N ASP A 39 10.22 10.88 11.98
CA ASP A 39 9.60 12.15 12.41
C ASP A 39 8.11 12.16 12.05
N PHE A 40 7.74 11.62 10.90
CA PHE A 40 6.34 11.48 10.51
C PHE A 40 5.55 10.65 11.53
N PHE A 41 6.11 9.51 11.97
CA PHE A 41 5.44 8.66 12.95
C PHE A 41 5.32 9.34 14.31
N VAL A 42 6.34 10.12 14.70
CA VAL A 42 6.27 10.92 15.92
C VAL A 42 5.13 11.94 15.84
N LYS A 43 5.06 12.69 14.74
CA LYS A 43 4.03 13.72 14.53
C LYS A 43 2.63 13.13 14.41
N ALA A 44 2.51 11.93 13.89
CA ALA A 44 1.23 11.24 13.78
C ALA A 44 0.74 10.70 15.13
N GLY A 45 1.59 10.68 16.15
CA GLY A 45 1.22 10.28 17.50
C GLY A 45 1.41 8.81 17.80
N PHE A 46 2.15 8.07 16.98
CA PHE A 46 2.47 6.67 17.26
C PHE A 46 3.47 6.56 18.42
N LYS A 47 3.19 5.68 19.37
CA LYS A 47 4.03 5.47 20.56
C LYS A 47 4.18 3.98 20.85
N PRO A 48 5.38 3.42 20.78
CA PRO A 48 6.65 4.04 20.36
C PRO A 48 6.72 4.20 18.82
N PRO A 49 7.20 5.33 18.31
CA PRO A 49 7.12 5.61 16.86
C PRO A 49 7.95 4.64 16.01
N ALA A 50 9.16 4.29 16.44
CA ALA A 50 10.03 3.39 15.69
C ALA A 50 9.42 2.00 15.56
N THR A 51 8.82 1.48 16.63
CA THR A 51 8.17 0.17 16.63
C THR A 51 7.03 0.13 15.60
N TRP A 52 6.16 1.13 15.61
CA TRP A 52 5.04 1.19 14.66
C TRP A 52 5.52 1.39 13.23
N MET A 53 6.59 2.16 13.03
CA MET A 53 7.19 2.33 11.71
C MET A 53 7.66 1.00 11.13
N TYR A 54 8.37 0.18 11.93
CA TYR A 54 8.86 -1.12 11.49
C TYR A 54 7.73 -2.14 11.30
N ILE A 55 6.69 -2.09 12.14
CA ILE A 55 5.50 -2.93 11.96
C ILE A 55 4.82 -2.59 10.63
N ALA A 56 4.61 -1.30 10.35
CA ALA A 56 4.03 -0.86 9.08
C ALA A 56 4.88 -1.31 7.88
N GLY A 57 6.20 -1.20 7.99
CA GLY A 57 7.12 -1.66 6.94
C GLY A 57 7.04 -3.16 6.70
N ALA A 58 6.91 -3.95 7.77
CA ALA A 58 6.75 -5.40 7.66
C ALA A 58 5.43 -5.76 6.97
N ILE A 59 4.33 -5.10 7.36
CA ILE A 59 3.02 -5.29 6.72
C ILE A 59 3.11 -4.95 5.24
N GLU A 60 3.70 -3.81 4.90
CA GLU A 60 3.85 -3.36 3.51
C GLU A 60 4.68 -4.32 2.68
N THR A 61 5.71 -4.92 3.27
CA THR A 61 6.52 -5.92 2.58
C THR A 61 5.69 -7.15 2.22
N VAL A 62 4.91 -7.65 3.17
CA VAL A 62 4.03 -8.81 2.93
C VAL A 62 2.98 -8.47 1.87
N LEU A 63 2.36 -7.30 1.96
CA LEU A 63 1.36 -6.85 0.98
C LEU A 63 1.98 -6.68 -0.41
N CYS A 64 3.19 -6.12 -0.48
CA CYS A 64 3.91 -5.96 -1.74
C CYS A 64 4.15 -7.31 -2.41
N ILE A 65 4.65 -8.28 -1.67
CA ILE A 65 4.91 -9.63 -2.19
C ILE A 65 3.61 -10.29 -2.65
N GLY A 66 2.57 -10.22 -1.83
CA GLY A 66 1.28 -10.83 -2.16
C GLY A 66 0.65 -10.24 -3.41
N LEU A 67 0.67 -8.91 -3.54
CA LEU A 67 0.15 -8.22 -4.71
C LEU A 67 0.98 -8.52 -5.96
N PHE A 68 2.32 -8.48 -5.83
CA PHE A 68 3.20 -8.69 -6.98
C PHE A 68 3.07 -10.09 -7.54
N PHE A 69 3.06 -11.12 -6.68
CA PHE A 69 2.97 -12.51 -7.11
C PHE A 69 1.53 -13.03 -7.22
N GLY A 70 0.56 -12.21 -6.88
CA GLY A 70 -0.85 -12.61 -7.00
C GLY A 70 -1.27 -13.69 -6.02
N ILE A 71 -0.80 -13.61 -4.77
CA ILE A 71 -1.07 -14.61 -3.73
C ILE A 71 -2.19 -14.10 -2.82
N TYR A 72 -3.27 -14.89 -2.67
CA TYR A 72 -4.41 -14.57 -1.80
C TYR A 72 -4.94 -13.14 -2.03
N LEU A 73 -5.10 -12.76 -3.30
CA LEU A 73 -5.39 -11.38 -3.69
C LEU A 73 -6.64 -10.80 -3.05
N GLN A 74 -7.70 -11.61 -2.86
CA GLN A 74 -8.91 -11.10 -2.24
C GLN A 74 -8.67 -10.63 -0.80
N TYR A 75 -7.76 -11.25 -0.09
CA TYR A 75 -7.41 -10.87 1.28
C TYR A 75 -6.32 -9.81 1.30
N VAL A 76 -5.25 -10.02 0.54
CA VAL A 76 -4.10 -9.10 0.47
C VAL A 76 -4.54 -7.73 -0.03
N GLY A 77 -5.35 -7.69 -1.09
CA GLY A 77 -5.86 -6.43 -1.64
C GLY A 77 -6.74 -5.69 -0.64
N PHE A 78 -7.58 -6.40 0.09
CA PHE A 78 -8.44 -5.78 1.10
C PHE A 78 -7.63 -5.24 2.30
N ILE A 79 -6.66 -6.01 2.76
CA ILE A 79 -5.77 -5.56 3.85
C ILE A 79 -4.96 -4.35 3.40
N ALA A 80 -4.47 -4.35 2.15
CA ALA A 80 -3.77 -3.20 1.58
C ALA A 80 -4.67 -1.95 1.53
N PHE A 81 -5.94 -2.12 1.15
CA PHE A 81 -6.92 -1.04 1.16
C PHE A 81 -7.04 -0.44 2.57
N ILE A 82 -7.26 -1.26 3.59
CA ILE A 82 -7.38 -0.80 4.97
C ILE A 82 -6.09 -0.13 5.45
N HIS A 83 -4.93 -0.74 5.16
CA HIS A 83 -3.63 -0.19 5.54
C HIS A 83 -3.43 1.22 4.95
N LEU A 84 -3.78 1.39 3.68
CA LEU A 84 -3.62 2.69 3.00
C LEU A 84 -4.63 3.73 3.49
N LEU A 85 -5.83 3.31 3.92
CA LEU A 85 -6.77 4.24 4.58
C LEU A 85 -6.21 4.73 5.91
N VAL A 86 -5.58 3.85 6.68
CA VAL A 86 -4.91 4.23 7.93
C VAL A 86 -3.75 5.17 7.64
N ALA A 87 -2.96 4.88 6.60
CA ALA A 87 -1.88 5.75 6.17
C ALA A 87 -2.40 7.13 5.74
N ALA A 88 -3.52 7.18 5.04
CA ALA A 88 -4.17 8.43 4.64
C ALA A 88 -4.60 9.23 5.87
N ALA A 89 -5.21 8.58 6.85
CA ALA A 89 -5.62 9.24 8.09
C ALA A 89 -4.41 9.81 8.84
N ALA A 90 -3.33 9.04 8.94
CA ALA A 90 -2.10 9.50 9.59
C ALA A 90 -1.48 10.67 8.83
N THR A 91 -1.43 10.60 7.50
CA THR A 91 -0.91 11.67 6.66
C THR A 91 -1.72 12.95 6.82
N TYR A 92 -3.05 12.83 6.82
CA TYR A 92 -3.91 14.00 7.03
C TYR A 92 -3.71 14.61 8.42
N LYS A 93 -3.53 13.76 9.44
CA LYS A 93 -3.25 14.25 10.80
C LYS A 93 -1.98 15.09 10.86
N VAL A 94 -0.97 14.70 10.09
CA VAL A 94 0.33 15.42 10.06
C VAL A 94 0.29 16.65 9.17
N THR A 95 -0.24 16.52 7.96
CA THR A 95 -0.14 17.57 6.92
C THR A 95 -1.36 18.45 6.80
N LYS A 96 -2.55 17.95 7.19
CA LYS A 96 -3.83 18.65 7.05
C LYS A 96 -4.16 19.04 5.61
N CYS A 97 -3.60 18.31 4.62
CA CYS A 97 -3.70 18.65 3.21
C CYS A 97 -4.30 17.49 2.42
N TRP A 98 -5.18 17.82 1.48
CA TRP A 98 -5.71 16.85 0.51
C TRP A 98 -4.78 16.68 -0.69
N ILE A 99 -4.23 17.79 -1.21
CA ILE A 99 -3.44 17.80 -2.44
C ILE A 99 -2.05 17.19 -2.19
N TRP A 100 -1.69 16.18 -2.99
CA TRP A 100 -0.43 15.42 -2.83
C TRP A 100 0.82 16.30 -2.91
N VAL A 101 0.81 17.34 -3.76
CA VAL A 101 1.98 18.19 -4.01
C VAL A 101 2.49 18.90 -2.76
N ILE A 102 1.61 19.08 -1.76
CA ILE A 102 1.95 19.69 -0.47
C ILE A 102 1.80 18.69 0.67
N GLY A 103 2.03 17.41 0.38
CA GLY A 103 1.96 16.33 1.37
C GLY A 103 0.56 15.83 1.65
N GLY A 104 -0.36 15.96 0.68
CA GLY A 104 -1.76 15.58 0.86
C GLY A 104 -2.01 14.08 0.80
N VAL A 105 -3.26 13.71 1.06
CA VAL A 105 -3.67 12.32 1.24
C VAL A 105 -4.33 11.71 0.00
N GLU A 106 -4.58 12.49 -1.04
CA GLU A 106 -5.35 12.01 -2.20
C GLU A 106 -4.71 10.79 -2.86
N TYR A 107 -3.37 10.73 -2.92
CA TYR A 107 -2.68 9.60 -3.52
C TYR A 107 -2.90 8.31 -2.73
N CYS A 108 -2.92 8.40 -1.40
CA CYS A 108 -3.20 7.24 -0.55
C CYS A 108 -4.61 6.72 -0.75
N ILE A 109 -5.59 7.62 -0.88
CA ILE A 109 -7.00 7.26 -1.10
C ILE A 109 -7.15 6.61 -2.49
N PHE A 110 -6.56 7.20 -3.52
CA PHE A 110 -6.60 6.62 -4.87
C PHE A 110 -5.98 5.23 -4.89
N TRP A 111 -4.81 5.10 -4.29
CA TRP A 111 -4.09 3.83 -4.21
C TRP A 111 -4.89 2.79 -3.41
N ALA A 112 -5.51 3.19 -2.30
CA ALA A 112 -6.37 2.32 -1.50
C ALA A 112 -7.54 1.79 -2.32
N ILE A 113 -8.18 2.65 -3.12
CA ILE A 113 -9.28 2.24 -3.99
C ILE A 113 -8.80 1.24 -5.04
N CYS A 114 -7.62 1.45 -5.62
CA CYS A 114 -7.02 0.50 -6.56
C CYS A 114 -6.81 -0.88 -5.91
N CYS A 115 -6.32 -0.92 -4.68
CA CYS A 115 -6.14 -2.17 -3.95
C CYS A 115 -7.49 -2.85 -3.64
N LEU A 116 -8.52 -2.07 -3.32
CA LEU A 116 -9.86 -2.60 -3.14
C LEU A 116 -10.40 -3.22 -4.44
N VAL A 117 -10.19 -2.56 -5.57
CA VAL A 117 -10.60 -3.08 -6.88
C VAL A 117 -9.89 -4.41 -7.17
N VAL A 118 -8.61 -4.51 -6.87
CA VAL A 118 -7.85 -5.76 -7.01
C VAL A 118 -8.48 -6.87 -6.17
N SER A 119 -8.81 -6.58 -4.93
CA SER A 119 -9.45 -7.54 -4.01
C SER A 119 -10.80 -8.00 -4.55
N MET A 120 -11.63 -7.06 -4.97
CA MET A 120 -12.99 -7.37 -5.47
C MET A 120 -12.93 -8.19 -6.75
N HIS A 121 -12.04 -7.83 -7.68
CA HIS A 121 -11.87 -8.60 -8.92
C HIS A 121 -11.43 -10.03 -8.61
N ALA A 122 -10.48 -10.20 -7.72
CA ALA A 122 -10.00 -11.52 -7.32
C ALA A 122 -11.11 -12.35 -6.68
N TYR A 123 -11.94 -11.74 -5.84
CA TYR A 123 -13.08 -12.39 -5.23
C TYR A 123 -14.07 -12.90 -6.28
N HIS A 124 -14.45 -12.04 -7.23
CA HIS A 124 -15.41 -12.41 -8.28
C HIS A 124 -14.84 -13.43 -9.27
N ALA A 125 -13.53 -13.39 -9.51
CA ALA A 125 -12.87 -14.33 -10.42
C ALA A 125 -12.49 -15.65 -9.74
N GLY A 126 -12.62 -15.76 -8.42
CA GLY A 126 -12.25 -16.96 -7.68
C GLY A 126 -10.74 -17.16 -7.51
N ILE A 127 -10.00 -16.08 -7.47
CA ILE A 127 -8.54 -16.12 -7.37
C ILE A 127 -8.00 -15.46 -6.09
#